data_3897f874baa6528dd00803e38b3426dd
#
_entry.id   3897f874baa6528dd00803e38b3426dd
#
_cell.length_a   1.000
_cell.length_b   1.000
_cell.length_c   1.000
_cell.angle_alpha   90.00
_cell.angle_beta   90.00
_cell.angle_gamma   90.00
#
_symmetry.space_group_name_H-M   'P 1'
#
loop_
_entity.id
_entity.type
_entity.pdbx_description
1 polymer ?
#
loop_
_entity_poly.entity_id
_entity_poly.type
_entity_poly.pdbx_seq_one_letter_code
_entity_poly.pdbx_strand_id
1 'polypeptide(L)'
;MSNREAPFLHFYGKHGIIPTHLEVPDIAKFYLIRDRLFETIGVASSLIKGCDILEVGPGSGEKTAHILSKSPKSYTAVEGNPASAMAIKNLLLTFESSVKIFLHEVDFFDFESEAKFDFVIAENVVPFQIEPSEFLLKLINFVRPGGLLIFNCVDGVSMLSESLRRILCRKLNLIDSNLTASAERIADFFSADLDQLPGMSRKKTDWAVDQMIHPFGGKLISISESLKSLMSFARYLGSSPSFYTDWRWYKDTSFLNQDQNQPVIDSFTSLQHNLIDNRETSVARSIIENNTLNEISSKVFELSKVNTWDHALEQQLDVYCKAILQNLSKEQILTRQALNGFCTFLETSDGKDLTAFRNWWGRSMQYVSVVRI
;
A
#
# COMPACT_ATOMS: atom_id res chain seq x y z
N MET A 1 24.01 1.97 14.28
CA MET A 1 22.87 2.00 13.36
C MET A 1 21.77 1.19 13.99
N SER A 2 20.60 1.76 14.24
CA SER A 2 19.51 1.01 14.89
C SER A 2 19.01 -0.07 13.92
N ASN A 3 18.78 -1.29 14.43
CA ASN A 3 18.20 -2.40 13.67
C ASN A 3 16.75 -2.13 13.19
N ARG A 4 16.30 -0.86 13.19
CA ARG A 4 14.94 -0.41 12.93
C ARG A 4 14.82 0.43 11.64
N GLU A 5 15.95 0.78 10.99
CA GLU A 5 15.90 1.56 9.75
C GLU A 5 15.16 0.77 8.66
N ALA A 6 14.15 1.39 8.06
CA ALA A 6 13.37 0.76 7.02
C ALA A 6 14.27 0.42 5.81
N PRO A 7 14.31 -0.84 5.34
CA PRO A 7 15.22 -1.28 4.26
C PRO A 7 15.09 -0.44 2.99
N PHE A 8 13.89 0.10 2.72
CA PHE A 8 13.64 0.95 1.55
C PHE A 8 14.27 2.34 1.68
N LEU A 9 14.37 2.93 2.88
CA LEU A 9 15.02 4.23 3.08
C LEU A 9 16.51 4.15 2.73
N HIS A 10 17.19 3.10 3.16
CA HIS A 10 18.59 2.88 2.82
C HIS A 10 18.78 2.73 1.30
N PHE A 11 17.93 1.94 0.64
CA PHE A 11 18.00 1.73 -0.80
C PHE A 11 17.77 3.01 -1.58
N TYR A 12 16.69 3.74 -1.29
CA TYR A 12 16.36 4.98 -2.00
C TYR A 12 17.35 6.10 -1.72
N GLY A 13 17.78 6.25 -0.46
CA GLY A 13 18.81 7.23 -0.08
C GLY A 13 20.14 6.98 -0.78
N LYS A 14 20.60 5.71 -0.85
CA LYS A 14 21.83 5.31 -1.55
C LYS A 14 21.80 5.66 -3.05
N HIS A 15 20.65 5.52 -3.69
CA HIS A 15 20.51 5.73 -5.14
C HIS A 15 19.96 7.12 -5.50
N GLY A 16 19.62 7.97 -4.54
CA GLY A 16 19.05 9.30 -4.77
C GLY A 16 17.68 9.26 -5.47
N ILE A 17 16.87 8.22 -5.19
CA ILE A 17 15.62 7.96 -5.89
C ILE A 17 14.43 8.42 -5.04
N ILE A 18 13.45 9.04 -5.70
CA ILE A 18 12.11 9.29 -5.16
C ILE A 18 11.15 8.30 -5.85
N PRO A 19 10.78 7.18 -5.20
CA PRO A 19 10.08 6.08 -5.88
C PRO A 19 8.64 6.42 -6.26
N THR A 20 8.06 7.43 -5.63
CA THR A 20 6.63 7.77 -5.72
C THR A 20 6.36 9.07 -6.45
N HIS A 21 7.30 9.53 -7.29
CA HIS A 21 7.05 10.71 -8.12
C HIS A 21 5.88 10.46 -9.09
N LEU A 22 4.84 11.30 -8.99
CA LEU A 22 3.65 11.21 -9.82
C LEU A 22 3.73 12.19 -10.98
N GLU A 23 3.45 11.74 -12.18
CA GLU A 23 3.21 12.62 -13.32
C GLU A 23 1.77 13.12 -13.24
N VAL A 24 1.58 14.38 -12.84
CA VAL A 24 0.26 15.00 -12.66
C VAL A 24 0.03 16.05 -13.73
N PRO A 25 -0.39 15.66 -14.94
CA PRO A 25 -0.63 16.60 -16.03
C PRO A 25 -1.84 17.51 -15.80
N ASP A 26 -2.80 17.08 -14.98
CA ASP A 26 -4.00 17.82 -14.61
C ASP A 26 -4.17 17.84 -13.09
N ILE A 27 -3.73 18.91 -12.47
CA ILE A 27 -3.74 19.07 -11.00
C ILE A 27 -5.19 19.13 -10.46
N ALA A 28 -6.13 19.71 -11.19
CA ALA A 28 -7.52 19.81 -10.75
C ALA A 28 -8.18 18.42 -10.71
N LYS A 29 -7.96 17.62 -11.75
CA LYS A 29 -8.41 16.22 -11.79
C LYS A 29 -7.77 15.39 -10.69
N PHE A 30 -6.47 15.56 -10.44
CA PHE A 30 -5.77 14.87 -9.37
C PHE A 30 -6.37 15.21 -8.00
N TYR A 31 -6.63 16.49 -7.71
CA TYR A 31 -7.25 16.91 -6.45
C TYR A 31 -8.66 16.33 -6.29
N LEU A 32 -9.45 16.28 -7.37
CA LEU A 32 -10.77 15.66 -7.33
C LEU A 32 -10.68 14.15 -7.00
N ILE A 33 -9.73 13.42 -7.59
CA ILE A 33 -9.49 12.01 -7.27
C ILE A 33 -9.11 11.85 -5.79
N ARG A 34 -8.27 12.73 -5.26
CA ARG A 34 -7.89 12.72 -3.85
C ARG A 34 -9.07 13.01 -2.93
N ASP A 35 -9.92 14.00 -3.28
CA ASP A 35 -11.13 14.30 -2.52
C ASP A 35 -12.08 13.09 -2.49
N ARG A 36 -12.27 12.40 -3.60
CA ARG A 36 -13.07 11.17 -3.67
C ARG A 36 -12.50 10.03 -2.86
N LEU A 37 -11.19 9.87 -2.85
CA LEU A 37 -10.54 8.87 -1.98
C LEU A 37 -10.81 9.18 -0.50
N PHE A 38 -10.65 10.43 -0.08
CA PHE A 38 -10.93 10.85 1.30
C PHE A 38 -12.40 10.61 1.67
N GLU A 39 -13.35 10.96 0.79
CA GLU A 39 -14.78 10.65 0.98
C GLU A 39 -15.03 9.14 1.14
N THR A 40 -14.37 8.30 0.32
CA THR A 40 -14.52 6.83 0.39
C THR A 40 -14.06 6.26 1.73
N ILE A 41 -13.04 6.85 2.33
CA ILE A 41 -12.57 6.45 3.67
C ILE A 41 -13.29 7.20 4.81
N GLY A 42 -14.42 7.85 4.52
CA GLY A 42 -15.27 8.50 5.53
C GLY A 42 -14.78 9.88 5.98
N VAL A 43 -13.85 10.51 5.25
CA VAL A 43 -13.25 11.80 5.61
C VAL A 43 -13.57 12.84 4.54
N ALA A 44 -14.34 13.88 4.87
CA ALA A 44 -14.46 15.03 3.97
C ALA A 44 -13.16 15.82 3.98
N SER A 45 -12.50 16.00 2.83
CA SER A 45 -11.20 16.71 2.75
C SER A 45 -11.29 18.18 3.20
N SER A 46 -12.49 18.78 3.18
CA SER A 46 -12.75 20.11 3.73
C SER A 46 -12.51 20.22 5.24
N LEU A 47 -12.54 19.10 5.98
CA LEU A 47 -12.22 19.05 7.41
C LEU A 47 -10.75 19.37 7.72
N ILE A 48 -9.88 19.30 6.74
CA ILE A 48 -8.45 19.66 6.85
C ILE A 48 -8.27 21.15 7.14
N LYS A 49 -9.22 21.99 6.70
CA LYS A 49 -9.14 23.44 6.88
C LYS A 49 -9.02 23.83 8.36
N GLY A 50 -7.97 24.60 8.67
CA GLY A 50 -7.71 25.07 10.04
C GLY A 50 -7.19 24.03 11.02
N CYS A 51 -6.86 22.81 10.56
CA CYS A 51 -6.35 21.72 11.38
C CYS A 51 -4.82 21.70 11.44
N ASP A 52 -4.30 21.10 12.50
CA ASP A 52 -2.88 20.78 12.64
C ASP A 52 -2.62 19.38 12.04
N ILE A 53 -1.74 19.29 11.04
CA ILE A 53 -1.49 18.08 10.24
C ILE A 53 -0.07 17.57 10.46
N LEU A 54 0.09 16.25 10.65
CA LEU A 54 1.35 15.54 10.53
C LEU A 54 1.29 14.59 9.31
N GLU A 55 2.20 14.75 8.38
CA GLU A 55 2.40 13.81 7.28
C GLU A 55 3.75 13.11 7.42
N VAL A 56 3.73 11.77 7.40
CA VAL A 56 4.92 10.93 7.48
C VAL A 56 5.19 10.31 6.12
N GLY A 57 6.40 10.54 5.58
CA GLY A 57 6.80 10.06 4.27
C GLY A 57 6.07 10.74 3.11
N PRO A 58 6.08 12.10 3.02
CA PRO A 58 5.41 12.83 1.94
C PRO A 58 5.95 12.54 0.54
N GLY A 59 7.16 11.96 0.44
CA GLY A 59 7.79 11.63 -0.84
C GLY A 59 8.07 12.84 -1.70
N SER A 60 7.59 12.82 -2.96
CA SER A 60 7.77 13.94 -3.92
C SER A 60 6.82 15.13 -3.70
N GLY A 61 5.78 14.96 -2.87
CA GLY A 61 4.94 16.07 -2.41
C GLY A 61 3.66 16.35 -3.19
N GLU A 62 3.34 15.62 -4.26
CA GLU A 62 2.09 15.86 -5.01
C GLU A 62 0.84 15.70 -4.13
N LYS A 63 0.86 14.71 -3.21
CA LYS A 63 -0.21 14.49 -2.24
C LYS A 63 -0.23 15.60 -1.18
N THR A 64 0.95 16.06 -0.75
CA THR A 64 1.11 17.20 0.15
C THR A 64 0.49 18.46 -0.44
N ALA A 65 0.69 18.73 -1.73
CA ALA A 65 0.09 19.87 -2.41
C ALA A 65 -1.44 19.86 -2.31
N HIS A 66 -2.08 18.69 -2.43
CA HIS A 66 -3.52 18.54 -2.19
C HIS A 66 -3.90 18.90 -0.74
N ILE A 67 -3.16 18.41 0.27
CA ILE A 67 -3.42 18.71 1.69
C ILE A 67 -3.31 20.23 1.94
N LEU A 68 -2.23 20.86 1.47
CA LEU A 68 -1.99 22.29 1.64
C LEU A 68 -3.02 23.15 0.92
N SER A 69 -3.58 22.69 -0.21
CA SER A 69 -4.67 23.38 -0.92
C SER A 69 -5.94 23.53 -0.08
N LYS A 70 -6.12 22.71 0.97
CA LYS A 70 -7.26 22.79 1.90
C LYS A 70 -7.05 23.80 3.05
N SER A 71 -5.94 24.53 3.06
CA SER A 71 -5.62 25.57 4.05
C SER A 71 -5.61 25.05 5.50
N PRO A 72 -4.75 24.07 5.84
CA PRO A 72 -4.56 23.67 7.23
C PRO A 72 -3.97 24.83 8.05
N LYS A 73 -4.11 24.78 9.37
CA LYS A 73 -3.50 25.78 10.29
C LYS A 73 -2.00 25.58 10.40
N SER A 74 -1.56 24.34 10.53
CA SER A 74 -0.16 23.95 10.49
C SER A 74 0.03 22.64 9.74
N TYR A 75 1.22 22.48 9.15
CA TYR A 75 1.64 21.28 8.46
C TYR A 75 3.05 20.90 8.90
N THR A 76 3.17 19.67 9.41
CA THR A 76 4.46 19.09 9.82
C THR A 76 4.75 17.89 8.93
N ALA A 77 5.88 17.89 8.26
CA ALA A 77 6.38 16.77 7.46
C ALA A 77 7.54 16.07 8.18
N VAL A 78 7.54 14.74 8.16
CA VAL A 78 8.68 13.91 8.60
C VAL A 78 9.11 13.04 7.42
N GLU A 79 10.33 13.25 6.90
CA GLU A 79 10.83 12.56 5.72
C GLU A 79 12.28 12.11 5.94
N GLY A 80 12.47 10.78 5.88
CA GLY A 80 13.79 10.17 6.12
C GLY A 80 14.66 10.04 4.87
N ASN A 81 14.07 10.15 3.65
CA ASN A 81 14.84 10.09 2.40
C ASN A 81 15.33 11.50 2.01
N PRO A 82 16.65 11.74 1.94
CA PRO A 82 17.18 13.06 1.64
C PRO A 82 16.72 13.63 0.28
N ALA A 83 16.53 12.78 -0.75
CA ALA A 83 16.05 13.21 -2.05
C ALA A 83 14.60 13.69 -1.97
N SER A 84 13.74 12.97 -1.26
CA SER A 84 12.35 13.35 -0.99
C SER A 84 12.28 14.61 -0.13
N ALA A 85 13.10 14.70 0.92
CA ALA A 85 13.17 15.90 1.77
C ALA A 85 13.51 17.17 0.98
N MET A 86 14.44 17.07 0.02
CA MET A 86 14.76 18.18 -0.89
C MET A 86 13.59 18.55 -1.81
N ALA A 87 12.88 17.53 -2.36
CA ALA A 87 11.73 17.77 -3.23
C ALA A 87 10.59 18.45 -2.47
N ILE A 88 10.25 17.94 -1.27
CA ILE A 88 9.27 18.56 -0.38
C ILE A 88 9.64 19.98 0.00
N LYS A 89 10.88 20.23 0.37
CA LYS A 89 11.36 21.59 0.70
C LYS A 89 11.12 22.56 -0.45
N ASN A 90 11.45 22.17 -1.68
CA ASN A 90 11.21 22.98 -2.87
C ASN A 90 9.71 23.24 -3.12
N LEU A 91 8.87 22.23 -2.93
CA LEU A 91 7.42 22.37 -3.03
C LEU A 91 6.90 23.38 -1.99
N LEU A 92 7.29 23.24 -0.72
CA LEU A 92 6.81 24.06 0.38
C LEU A 92 7.14 25.57 0.19
N LEU A 93 8.23 25.88 -0.51
CA LEU A 93 8.56 27.26 -0.89
C LEU A 93 7.55 27.89 -1.86
N THR A 94 6.75 27.09 -2.56
CA THR A 94 5.74 27.58 -3.51
C THR A 94 4.39 27.91 -2.85
N PHE A 95 4.19 27.51 -1.59
CA PHE A 95 2.97 27.80 -0.84
C PHE A 95 3.15 29.07 -0.02
N GLU A 96 2.27 30.03 -0.21
CA GLU A 96 2.28 31.27 0.54
C GLU A 96 2.02 31.07 2.03
N SER A 97 2.54 31.98 2.83
CA SER A 97 2.78 31.94 4.28
C SER A 97 1.56 31.88 5.21
N SER A 98 0.37 31.49 4.74
CA SER A 98 -0.81 31.34 5.60
C SER A 98 -0.79 30.07 6.46
N VAL A 99 0.06 29.10 6.11
CA VAL A 99 0.22 27.81 6.81
C VAL A 99 1.56 27.79 7.53
N LYS A 100 1.57 27.42 8.81
CA LYS A 100 2.82 27.17 9.54
C LYS A 100 3.38 25.83 9.10
N ILE A 101 4.56 25.82 8.48
CA ILE A 101 5.18 24.64 7.89
C ILE A 101 6.43 24.26 8.68
N PHE A 102 6.55 22.98 9.02
CA PHE A 102 7.70 22.37 9.66
C PHE A 102 8.14 21.15 8.85
N LEU A 103 9.43 21.03 8.56
CA LEU A 103 10.03 19.87 7.90
C LEU A 103 11.09 19.28 8.82
N HIS A 104 10.96 18.00 9.12
CA HIS A 104 11.92 17.21 9.89
C HIS A 104 12.54 16.16 8.96
N GLU A 105 13.83 16.32 8.67
CA GLU A 105 14.60 15.43 7.79
C GLU A 105 15.22 14.29 8.63
N VAL A 106 14.36 13.41 9.16
CA VAL A 106 14.73 12.31 10.05
C VAL A 106 13.90 11.06 9.74
N ASP A 107 14.41 9.87 10.11
CA ASP A 107 13.56 8.68 10.17
C ASP A 107 12.42 8.90 11.15
N PHE A 108 11.22 8.41 10.81
CA PHE A 108 10.06 8.60 11.68
C PHE A 108 10.22 7.94 13.06
N PHE A 109 10.98 6.85 13.16
CA PHE A 109 11.27 6.26 14.47
C PHE A 109 12.13 7.16 15.36
N ASP A 110 12.90 8.08 14.79
CA ASP A 110 13.72 9.06 15.53
C ASP A 110 12.98 10.40 15.73
N PHE A 111 11.80 10.56 15.12
CA PHE A 111 10.99 11.76 15.30
C PHE A 111 10.31 11.75 16.68
N GLU A 112 10.53 12.80 17.46
CA GLU A 112 9.93 13.04 18.77
C GLU A 112 9.24 14.40 18.80
N SER A 113 8.03 14.44 19.36
CA SER A 113 7.25 15.67 19.56
C SER A 113 6.20 15.48 20.65
N GLU A 114 6.00 16.49 21.45
CA GLU A 114 4.89 16.58 22.41
C GLU A 114 3.58 17.00 21.73
N ALA A 115 3.65 17.56 20.52
CA ALA A 115 2.48 18.04 19.79
C ALA A 115 1.57 16.87 19.40
N LYS A 116 0.25 17.14 19.43
CA LYS A 116 -0.79 16.25 18.93
C LYS A 116 -1.49 16.90 17.75
N PHE A 117 -1.85 16.11 16.78
CA PHE A 117 -2.36 16.56 15.50
C PHE A 117 -3.82 16.14 15.30
N ASP A 118 -4.55 16.96 14.55
CA ASP A 118 -5.93 16.64 14.11
C ASP A 118 -5.94 15.48 13.12
N PHE A 119 -4.97 15.51 12.23
CA PHE A 119 -4.76 14.47 11.22
C PHE A 119 -3.30 14.02 11.27
N VAL A 120 -3.10 12.71 11.31
CA VAL A 120 -1.82 12.06 11.01
C VAL A 120 -2.02 11.25 9.73
N ILE A 121 -1.18 11.51 8.73
CA ILE A 121 -1.28 10.89 7.41
C ILE A 121 0.02 10.16 7.11
N ALA A 122 -0.06 8.87 6.77
CA ALA A 122 1.09 8.01 6.50
C ALA A 122 0.80 7.13 5.27
N GLU A 123 0.90 7.73 4.07
CA GLU A 123 0.56 7.05 2.82
C GLU A 123 1.78 6.35 2.21
N ASN A 124 1.65 5.04 1.95
CA ASN A 124 2.65 4.17 1.35
C ASN A 124 3.93 3.98 2.19
N VAL A 125 3.83 4.15 3.52
CA VAL A 125 4.97 4.01 4.43
C VAL A 125 4.77 2.93 5.49
N VAL A 126 3.53 2.56 5.84
CA VAL A 126 3.25 1.53 6.85
C VAL A 126 3.56 0.12 6.35
N PRO A 127 3.12 -0.29 5.14
CA PRO A 127 3.54 -1.57 4.56
C PRO A 127 5.07 -1.58 4.34
N PHE A 128 5.66 -2.76 4.42
CA PHE A 128 7.09 -3.01 4.22
C PHE A 128 8.03 -2.45 5.31
N GLN A 129 7.48 -1.92 6.41
CA GLN A 129 8.25 -1.70 7.65
C GLN A 129 8.70 -3.04 8.24
N ILE A 130 9.77 -3.03 9.03
CA ILE A 130 10.24 -4.22 9.76
C ILE A 130 9.17 -4.66 10.75
N GLU A 131 8.59 -3.70 11.51
CA GLU A 131 7.51 -3.91 12.46
C GLU A 131 6.36 -2.91 12.19
N PRO A 132 5.45 -3.22 11.21
CA PRO A 132 4.39 -2.30 10.81
C PRO A 132 3.41 -1.96 11.95
N SER A 133 3.16 -2.91 12.86
CA SER A 133 2.29 -2.68 14.03
C SER A 133 2.89 -1.67 15.01
N GLU A 134 4.20 -1.72 15.27
CA GLU A 134 4.90 -0.73 16.11
C GLU A 134 4.87 0.66 15.45
N PHE A 135 5.03 0.69 14.13
CA PHE A 135 4.93 1.93 13.36
C PHE A 135 3.55 2.56 13.48
N LEU A 136 2.46 1.77 13.36
CA LEU A 136 1.09 2.22 13.57
C LEU A 136 0.85 2.73 14.98
N LEU A 137 1.37 2.03 16.01
CA LEU A 137 1.26 2.47 17.40
C LEU A 137 2.00 3.77 17.65
N LYS A 138 3.14 4.02 17.00
CA LYS A 138 3.81 5.32 17.06
C LYS A 138 2.99 6.40 16.35
N LEU A 139 2.42 6.13 15.18
CA LEU A 139 1.57 7.09 14.46
C LEU A 139 0.36 7.51 15.28
N ILE A 140 -0.40 6.56 15.85
CA ILE A 140 -1.62 6.88 16.62
C ILE A 140 -1.30 7.71 17.87
N ASN A 141 -0.10 7.58 18.45
CA ASN A 141 0.31 8.39 19.58
C ASN A 141 0.43 9.88 19.25
N PHE A 142 0.64 10.25 18.00
CA PHE A 142 0.66 11.67 17.57
C PHE A 142 -0.74 12.22 17.27
N VAL A 143 -1.76 11.38 17.09
CA VAL A 143 -3.15 11.82 16.88
C VAL A 143 -3.72 12.30 18.20
N ARG A 144 -4.43 13.41 18.25
CA ARG A 144 -5.18 13.83 19.43
C ARG A 144 -6.45 12.98 19.63
N PRO A 145 -7.02 12.87 20.85
CA PRO A 145 -8.33 12.23 21.02
C PRO A 145 -9.39 12.84 20.07
N GLY A 146 -10.15 12.01 19.38
CA GLY A 146 -11.11 12.42 18.34
C GLY A 146 -10.48 12.81 17.00
N GLY A 147 -9.15 12.87 16.88
CA GLY A 147 -8.43 13.08 15.62
C GLY A 147 -8.36 11.83 14.76
N LEU A 148 -7.81 11.98 13.57
CA LEU A 148 -7.81 10.95 12.51
C LEU A 148 -6.39 10.47 12.17
N LEU A 149 -6.23 9.15 12.02
CA LEU A 149 -5.08 8.54 11.36
C LEU A 149 -5.52 7.96 10.02
N ILE A 150 -4.81 8.34 8.95
CA ILE A 150 -5.00 7.83 7.58
C ILE A 150 -3.73 7.09 7.16
N PHE A 151 -3.86 5.85 6.73
CA PHE A 151 -2.73 5.02 6.34
C PHE A 151 -3.10 3.98 5.30
N ASN A 152 -2.11 3.23 4.80
CA ASN A 152 -2.31 2.13 3.85
C ASN A 152 -2.00 0.78 4.48
N CYS A 153 -2.70 -0.23 3.95
CA CYS A 153 -2.44 -1.65 4.17
C CYS A 153 -2.14 -2.36 2.86
N VAL A 154 -1.38 -3.44 2.95
CA VAL A 154 -1.13 -4.41 1.87
C VAL A 154 -1.04 -5.79 2.49
N ASP A 155 -1.75 -6.76 1.95
CA ASP A 155 -1.67 -8.15 2.37
C ASP A 155 -1.16 -9.09 1.26
N GLY A 156 -0.91 -10.34 1.60
CA GLY A 156 -0.39 -11.32 0.65
C GLY A 156 -1.32 -11.55 -0.55
N VAL A 157 -2.64 -11.51 -0.33
CA VAL A 157 -3.66 -11.74 -1.37
C VAL A 157 -3.63 -10.60 -2.39
N SER A 158 -3.64 -9.37 -1.92
CA SER A 158 -3.63 -8.18 -2.76
C SER A 158 -2.30 -7.98 -3.50
N MET A 159 -1.19 -8.49 -2.94
CA MET A 159 0.17 -8.35 -3.51
C MET A 159 0.57 -9.54 -4.40
N LEU A 160 -0.30 -10.54 -4.58
CA LEU A 160 0.07 -11.79 -5.24
C LEU A 160 0.54 -11.58 -6.68
N SER A 161 -0.19 -10.81 -7.49
CA SER A 161 0.16 -10.57 -8.89
C SER A 161 1.49 -9.85 -9.07
N GLU A 162 1.79 -8.88 -8.19
CA GLU A 162 3.07 -8.18 -8.16
C GLU A 162 4.22 -9.07 -7.66
N SER A 163 3.95 -9.92 -6.66
CA SER A 163 4.92 -10.91 -6.17
C SER A 163 5.35 -11.87 -7.29
N LEU A 164 4.38 -12.34 -8.08
CA LEU A 164 4.65 -13.20 -9.23
C LEU A 164 5.44 -12.46 -10.35
N ARG A 165 5.16 -11.16 -10.60
CA ARG A 165 5.95 -10.33 -11.52
C ARG A 165 7.39 -10.17 -11.05
N ARG A 166 7.62 -9.97 -9.74
CA ARG A 166 8.98 -9.93 -9.19
C ARG A 166 9.73 -11.24 -9.42
N ILE A 167 9.06 -12.38 -9.22
CA ILE A 167 9.62 -13.70 -9.50
C ILE A 167 9.98 -13.84 -10.97
N LEU A 168 9.10 -13.40 -11.90
CA LEU A 168 9.40 -13.39 -13.33
C LEU A 168 10.67 -12.58 -13.66
N CYS A 169 10.84 -11.42 -13.03
CA CYS A 169 12.06 -10.63 -13.25
C CYS A 169 13.34 -11.41 -12.90
N ARG A 170 13.31 -12.25 -11.85
CA ARG A 170 14.45 -13.10 -11.48
C ARG A 170 14.62 -14.28 -12.45
N LYS A 171 13.53 -15.00 -12.72
CA LYS A 171 13.55 -16.15 -13.65
C LYS A 171 14.07 -15.76 -15.05
N LEU A 172 13.69 -14.57 -15.52
CA LEU A 172 14.09 -14.05 -16.83
C LEU A 172 15.39 -13.27 -16.82
N ASN A 173 16.09 -13.19 -15.67
CA ASN A 173 17.34 -12.45 -15.51
C ASN A 173 17.24 -10.98 -15.99
N LEU A 174 16.12 -10.31 -15.70
CA LEU A 174 15.92 -8.91 -16.05
C LEU A 174 16.67 -7.95 -15.11
N ILE A 175 17.16 -8.43 -13.98
CA ILE A 175 17.85 -7.66 -12.94
C ILE A 175 19.33 -8.03 -12.92
N ASP A 176 20.19 -7.03 -13.02
CA ASP A 176 21.63 -7.14 -12.83
C ASP A 176 22.18 -6.01 -11.92
N SER A 177 23.50 -5.81 -11.89
CA SER A 177 24.15 -4.78 -11.08
C SER A 177 23.89 -3.35 -11.58
N ASN A 178 23.46 -3.16 -12.82
CA ASN A 178 23.12 -1.85 -13.38
C ASN A 178 21.63 -1.55 -13.16
N LEU A 179 21.32 -0.73 -12.14
CA LEU A 179 19.97 -0.40 -11.77
C LEU A 179 19.14 0.22 -12.90
N THR A 180 19.72 1.18 -13.64
CA THR A 180 19.02 1.88 -14.73
C THR A 180 18.69 0.92 -15.87
N ALA A 181 19.67 0.15 -16.33
CA ALA A 181 19.45 -0.82 -17.40
C ALA A 181 18.44 -1.92 -16.99
N SER A 182 18.47 -2.35 -15.72
CA SER A 182 17.47 -3.29 -15.19
C SER A 182 16.07 -2.68 -15.18
N ALA A 183 15.94 -1.43 -14.74
CA ALA A 183 14.66 -0.73 -14.73
C ALA A 183 14.07 -0.56 -16.13
N GLU A 184 14.90 -0.22 -17.12
CA GLU A 184 14.50 -0.11 -18.52
C GLU A 184 14.02 -1.46 -19.09
N ARG A 185 14.79 -2.54 -18.91
CA ARG A 185 14.39 -3.89 -19.37
C ARG A 185 13.07 -4.35 -18.74
N ILE A 186 12.86 -4.10 -17.46
CA ILE A 186 11.63 -4.46 -16.75
C ILE A 186 10.47 -3.60 -17.26
N ALA A 187 10.66 -2.30 -17.41
CA ALA A 187 9.66 -1.37 -17.91
C ALA A 187 9.21 -1.77 -19.34
N ASP A 188 10.14 -2.15 -20.20
CA ASP A 188 9.86 -2.62 -21.57
C ASP A 188 9.10 -3.95 -21.54
N PHE A 189 9.54 -4.92 -20.73
CA PHE A 189 8.89 -6.24 -20.64
C PHE A 189 7.44 -6.14 -20.16
N PHE A 190 7.16 -5.29 -19.16
CA PHE A 190 5.82 -5.08 -18.60
C PHE A 190 5.09 -3.87 -19.21
N SER A 191 5.58 -3.28 -20.31
CA SER A 191 4.99 -2.07 -20.88
C SER A 191 3.50 -2.24 -21.18
N ALA A 192 3.12 -3.35 -21.84
CA ALA A 192 1.74 -3.66 -22.19
C ALA A 192 0.85 -3.88 -20.95
N ASP A 193 1.41 -4.43 -19.86
CA ASP A 193 0.73 -4.60 -18.57
C ASP A 193 0.42 -3.24 -17.92
N LEU A 194 1.41 -2.36 -17.91
CA LEU A 194 1.33 -1.04 -17.28
C LEU A 194 0.42 -0.07 -18.05
N ASP A 195 0.38 -0.18 -19.38
CA ASP A 195 -0.52 0.62 -20.23
C ASP A 195 -2.00 0.29 -19.99
N GLN A 196 -2.30 -0.89 -19.46
CA GLN A 196 -3.65 -1.33 -19.14
C GLN A 196 -4.02 -1.10 -17.68
N LEU A 197 -3.06 -0.70 -16.84
CA LEU A 197 -3.32 -0.45 -15.41
C LEU A 197 -4.04 0.89 -15.23
N PRO A 198 -5.30 0.88 -14.77
CA PRO A 198 -6.03 2.13 -14.53
C PRO A 198 -5.32 3.00 -13.50
N GLY A 199 -5.17 4.30 -13.80
CA GLY A 199 -4.60 5.26 -12.86
C GLY A 199 -3.06 5.20 -12.74
N MET A 200 -2.37 4.50 -13.66
CA MET A 200 -0.91 4.58 -13.74
C MET A 200 -0.48 6.03 -13.99
N SER A 201 0.21 6.64 -13.03
CA SER A 201 0.55 8.07 -13.01
C SER A 201 2.02 8.31 -12.72
N ARG A 202 2.88 7.31 -12.89
CA ARG A 202 4.33 7.43 -12.73
C ARG A 202 5.07 6.80 -13.90
N LYS A 203 6.34 7.16 -14.08
CA LYS A 203 7.18 6.55 -15.13
C LYS A 203 7.27 5.04 -14.92
N LYS A 204 7.25 4.29 -16.02
CA LYS A 204 7.36 2.82 -16.00
C LYS A 204 8.67 2.36 -15.36
N THR A 205 9.76 3.12 -15.55
CA THR A 205 11.05 2.86 -14.91
C THR A 205 11.01 3.06 -13.41
N ASP A 206 10.29 4.08 -12.90
CA ASP A 206 10.14 4.32 -11.47
C ASP A 206 9.32 3.20 -10.82
N TRP A 207 8.25 2.74 -11.51
CA TRP A 207 7.52 1.54 -11.11
C TRP A 207 8.42 0.30 -11.06
N ALA A 208 9.26 0.11 -12.07
CA ALA A 208 10.17 -1.03 -12.13
C ALA A 208 11.17 -1.03 -10.95
N VAL A 209 11.73 0.12 -10.60
CA VAL A 209 12.63 0.25 -9.45
C VAL A 209 11.87 -0.02 -8.15
N ASP A 210 10.73 0.63 -7.95
CA ASP A 210 9.96 0.56 -6.71
C ASP A 210 9.32 -0.81 -6.48
N GLN A 211 8.68 -1.38 -7.50
CA GLN A 211 7.91 -2.61 -7.33
C GLN A 211 8.71 -3.89 -7.65
N MET A 212 9.70 -3.84 -8.52
CA MET A 212 10.37 -5.04 -9.02
C MET A 212 11.79 -5.21 -8.51
N ILE A 213 12.54 -4.12 -8.30
CA ILE A 213 13.99 -4.19 -7.99
C ILE A 213 14.25 -3.96 -6.50
N HIS A 214 13.64 -2.94 -5.89
CA HIS A 214 13.97 -2.56 -4.52
C HIS A 214 13.75 -3.74 -3.53
N PRO A 215 14.59 -3.89 -2.50
CA PRO A 215 14.43 -4.99 -1.56
C PRO A 215 13.23 -4.75 -0.63
N PHE A 216 12.20 -5.64 -0.70
CA PHE A 216 11.12 -5.66 0.27
C PHE A 216 11.57 -6.36 1.56
N GLY A 217 12.42 -5.70 2.33
CA GLY A 217 12.97 -6.26 3.57
C GLY A 217 12.00 -6.32 4.75
N GLY A 218 10.86 -5.64 4.64
CA GLY A 218 9.88 -5.55 5.71
C GLY A 218 8.71 -6.53 5.55
N LYS A 219 7.67 -6.32 6.36
CA LYS A 219 6.47 -7.17 6.43
C LYS A 219 5.28 -6.50 5.76
N LEU A 220 4.36 -7.33 5.24
CA LEU A 220 3.02 -6.90 4.88
C LEU A 220 2.20 -6.68 6.14
N ILE A 221 1.14 -5.89 6.03
CA ILE A 221 0.15 -5.71 7.09
C ILE A 221 -1.24 -5.56 6.47
N SER A 222 -2.14 -6.45 6.84
CA SER A 222 -3.54 -6.40 6.41
C SER A 222 -4.34 -5.38 7.21
N ILE A 223 -5.53 -5.01 6.72
CA ILE A 223 -6.49 -4.20 7.48
C ILE A 223 -6.85 -4.88 8.81
N SER A 224 -7.07 -6.20 8.80
CA SER A 224 -7.38 -6.96 10.02
C SER A 224 -6.28 -6.84 11.07
N GLU A 225 -5.02 -7.03 10.68
CA GLU A 225 -3.87 -6.91 11.59
C GLU A 225 -3.69 -5.47 12.10
N SER A 226 -3.87 -4.49 11.22
CA SER A 226 -3.79 -3.08 11.58
C SER A 226 -4.85 -2.69 12.61
N LEU A 227 -6.10 -3.09 12.41
CA LEU A 227 -7.19 -2.82 13.34
C LEU A 227 -7.01 -3.55 14.66
N LYS A 228 -6.50 -4.78 14.66
CA LYS A 228 -6.15 -5.51 15.90
C LYS A 228 -5.05 -4.78 16.69
N SER A 229 -4.02 -4.28 16.01
CA SER A 229 -2.95 -3.51 16.65
C SER A 229 -3.45 -2.21 17.26
N LEU A 230 -4.46 -1.58 16.66
CA LEU A 230 -5.03 -0.30 17.10
C LEU A 230 -6.29 -0.44 17.96
N MET A 231 -6.73 -1.65 18.30
CA MET A 231 -8.04 -1.93 18.94
C MET A 231 -8.30 -1.12 20.22
N SER A 232 -7.27 -0.93 21.06
CA SER A 232 -7.37 -0.17 22.31
C SER A 232 -7.18 1.34 22.15
N PHE A 233 -6.87 1.81 20.94
CA PHE A 233 -6.48 3.21 20.72
C PHE A 233 -7.35 3.93 19.70
N ALA A 234 -8.01 3.18 18.79
CA ALA A 234 -8.74 3.78 17.69
C ALA A 234 -9.92 2.91 17.23
N ARG A 235 -10.91 3.57 16.61
CA ARG A 235 -12.06 2.95 15.96
C ARG A 235 -11.97 3.16 14.47
N TYR A 236 -12.31 2.12 13.70
CA TYR A 236 -12.43 2.19 12.25
C TYR A 236 -13.47 3.26 11.84
N LEU A 237 -13.13 4.04 10.82
CA LEU A 237 -14.02 5.02 10.21
C LEU A 237 -14.40 4.63 8.77
N GLY A 238 -13.41 4.23 7.96
CA GLY A 238 -13.64 3.84 6.58
C GLY A 238 -12.42 3.26 5.90
N SER A 239 -12.63 2.65 4.73
CA SER A 239 -11.55 2.12 3.89
C SER A 239 -11.86 2.20 2.39
N SER A 240 -10.82 2.11 1.59
CA SER A 240 -10.91 1.93 0.13
C SER A 240 -10.04 0.72 -0.27
N PRO A 241 -10.64 -0.39 -0.81
CA PRO A 241 -12.07 -0.56 -1.06
C PRO A 241 -12.89 -0.59 0.24
N SER A 242 -14.16 -0.20 0.14
CA SER A 242 -15.13 -0.34 1.23
C SER A 242 -15.67 -1.77 1.24
N PHE A 243 -15.50 -2.48 2.37
CA PHE A 243 -15.92 -3.88 2.54
C PHE A 243 -16.85 -4.08 3.74
N TYR A 244 -17.14 -3.01 4.49
CA TYR A 244 -18.01 -3.05 5.65
C TYR A 244 -19.18 -2.08 5.50
N THR A 245 -20.39 -2.55 5.77
CA THR A 245 -21.61 -1.74 5.83
C THR A 245 -22.26 -1.94 7.19
N ASP A 246 -22.45 -0.84 7.93
CA ASP A 246 -23.14 -0.84 9.21
C ASP A 246 -24.65 -0.71 8.98
N TRP A 247 -25.41 -1.73 9.34
CA TRP A 247 -26.87 -1.76 9.27
C TRP A 247 -27.53 -1.42 10.60
N ARG A 248 -26.78 -1.08 11.64
CA ARG A 248 -27.33 -0.71 12.95
C ARG A 248 -28.13 0.59 12.85
N TRP A 249 -29.30 0.56 13.41
CA TRP A 249 -30.10 1.77 13.54
C TRP A 249 -29.47 2.70 14.59
N TYR A 250 -29.44 4.00 14.32
CA TYR A 250 -28.79 5.00 15.18
C TYR A 250 -29.34 5.04 16.63
N LYS A 251 -30.56 4.53 16.89
CA LYS A 251 -31.14 4.40 18.24
C LYS A 251 -30.72 3.12 18.98
N ASP A 252 -30.08 2.18 18.32
CA ASP A 252 -29.49 1.02 18.95
C ASP A 252 -28.19 1.43 19.64
N THR A 253 -28.22 1.55 20.97
CA THR A 253 -27.05 1.93 21.77
C THR A 253 -26.26 0.74 22.30
N SER A 254 -26.64 -0.48 21.96
CA SER A 254 -25.95 -1.71 22.42
C SER A 254 -24.48 -1.75 21.96
N PHE A 255 -24.16 -1.09 20.84
CA PHE A 255 -22.80 -0.99 20.30
C PHE A 255 -21.83 -0.18 21.16
N LEU A 256 -22.31 0.68 22.06
CA LEU A 256 -21.45 1.53 22.90
C LEU A 256 -20.53 0.73 23.82
N ASN A 257 -20.94 -0.50 24.16
CA ASN A 257 -20.21 -1.42 25.04
C ASN A 257 -19.54 -2.58 24.25
N GLN A 258 -19.54 -2.53 22.93
CA GLN A 258 -18.96 -3.58 22.08
C GLN A 258 -17.68 -3.08 21.41
N ASP A 259 -16.79 -4.01 21.09
CA ASP A 259 -15.68 -3.72 20.21
C ASP A 259 -16.20 -3.36 18.81
N GLN A 260 -15.95 -2.11 18.40
CA GLN A 260 -16.45 -1.60 17.13
C GLN A 260 -15.59 -2.02 15.92
N ASN A 261 -14.38 -2.50 16.15
CA ASN A 261 -13.48 -2.96 15.10
C ASN A 261 -13.73 -4.42 14.72
N GLN A 262 -14.21 -5.26 15.64
CA GLN A 262 -14.38 -6.69 15.39
C GLN A 262 -15.32 -7.00 14.20
N PRO A 263 -16.52 -6.39 14.06
CA PRO A 263 -17.37 -6.61 12.88
C PRO A 263 -16.70 -6.22 11.57
N VAL A 264 -15.85 -5.19 11.59
CA VAL A 264 -15.08 -4.75 10.43
C VAL A 264 -14.00 -5.78 10.07
N ILE A 265 -13.29 -6.31 11.08
CA ILE A 265 -12.28 -7.36 10.92
C ILE A 265 -12.89 -8.62 10.33
N ASP A 266 -14.06 -9.04 10.83
CA ASP A 266 -14.76 -10.23 10.36
C ASP A 266 -15.24 -10.04 8.90
N SER A 267 -15.81 -8.88 8.59
CA SER A 267 -16.24 -8.54 7.23
C SER A 267 -15.04 -8.50 6.26
N PHE A 268 -13.95 -7.82 6.63
CA PHE A 268 -12.73 -7.80 5.84
C PHE A 268 -12.25 -9.24 5.59
N THR A 269 -12.11 -10.04 6.63
CA THR A 269 -11.55 -11.39 6.52
C THR A 269 -12.44 -12.28 5.63
N SER A 270 -13.78 -12.14 5.69
CA SER A 270 -14.69 -12.90 4.83
C SER A 270 -14.68 -12.49 3.36
N LEU A 271 -14.24 -11.26 3.05
CA LEU A 271 -14.19 -10.68 1.70
C LEU A 271 -12.76 -10.55 1.13
N GLN A 272 -11.72 -10.90 1.90
CA GLN A 272 -10.31 -10.68 1.56
C GLN A 272 -9.90 -11.25 0.20
N HIS A 273 -10.49 -12.38 -0.21
CA HIS A 273 -10.22 -12.99 -1.52
C HIS A 273 -10.54 -12.07 -2.70
N ASN A 274 -11.43 -11.09 -2.53
CA ASN A 274 -11.70 -10.08 -3.56
C ASN A 274 -10.55 -9.08 -3.79
N LEU A 275 -9.53 -9.08 -2.94
CA LEU A 275 -8.34 -8.26 -3.14
C LEU A 275 -7.37 -8.84 -4.18
N ILE A 276 -7.52 -10.11 -4.55
CA ILE A 276 -6.60 -10.80 -5.45
C ILE A 276 -6.63 -10.26 -6.89
N ASP A 277 -7.80 -9.78 -7.35
CA ASP A 277 -7.98 -9.30 -8.73
C ASP A 277 -8.94 -8.10 -8.76
N ASN A 278 -8.52 -7.02 -9.41
CA ASN A 278 -9.34 -5.80 -9.50
C ASN A 278 -10.48 -5.90 -10.51
N ARG A 279 -10.53 -6.94 -11.35
CA ARG A 279 -11.49 -7.13 -12.42
C ARG A 279 -12.74 -7.90 -12.00
N GLU A 280 -12.68 -8.64 -10.89
CA GLU A 280 -13.78 -9.49 -10.44
C GLU A 280 -13.99 -9.41 -8.93
N THR A 281 -15.19 -9.74 -8.51
CA THR A 281 -15.58 -9.84 -7.10
C THR A 281 -16.55 -11.00 -6.93
N SER A 282 -16.58 -11.60 -5.74
CA SER A 282 -17.52 -12.64 -5.37
C SER A 282 -18.06 -12.41 -3.96
N VAL A 283 -19.07 -13.19 -3.57
CA VAL A 283 -19.69 -13.12 -2.26
C VAL A 283 -18.72 -13.48 -1.14
N ALA A 284 -19.01 -13.05 0.08
CA ALA A 284 -18.26 -13.44 1.26
C ALA A 284 -18.16 -14.97 1.40
N ARG A 285 -17.01 -15.43 1.84
CA ARG A 285 -16.74 -16.86 2.08
C ARG A 285 -16.18 -17.11 3.48
N SER A 286 -15.90 -18.35 3.78
CA SER A 286 -15.35 -18.77 5.07
C SER A 286 -14.05 -18.03 5.41
N ILE A 287 -13.95 -17.57 6.67
CA ILE A 287 -12.73 -16.96 7.23
C ILE A 287 -11.54 -17.93 7.11
N ILE A 288 -11.78 -19.24 7.29
CA ILE A 288 -10.72 -20.27 7.21
C ILE A 288 -10.15 -20.31 5.78
N GLU A 289 -10.99 -20.30 4.75
CA GLU A 289 -10.53 -20.30 3.35
C GLU A 289 -9.73 -19.03 3.02
N ASN A 290 -10.18 -17.87 3.49
CA ASN A 290 -9.46 -16.61 3.27
C ASN A 290 -8.13 -16.55 4.02
N ASN A 291 -8.08 -17.04 5.26
CA ASN A 291 -6.83 -17.13 6.01
C ASN A 291 -5.84 -18.08 5.30
N THR A 292 -6.31 -19.21 4.78
CA THR A 292 -5.48 -20.14 3.99
C THR A 292 -4.94 -19.46 2.72
N LEU A 293 -5.80 -18.74 1.98
CA LEU A 293 -5.38 -18.01 0.80
C LEU A 293 -4.33 -16.95 1.14
N ASN A 294 -4.55 -16.17 2.20
CA ASN A 294 -3.62 -15.13 2.63
C ASN A 294 -2.28 -15.73 3.08
N GLU A 295 -2.29 -16.83 3.80
CA GLU A 295 -1.07 -17.53 4.23
C GLU A 295 -0.24 -18.00 3.03
N ILE A 296 -0.86 -18.66 2.05
CA ILE A 296 -0.15 -19.15 0.86
C ILE A 296 0.36 -17.96 0.02
N SER A 297 -0.45 -16.93 -0.18
CA SER A 297 -0.05 -15.74 -0.93
C SER A 297 1.10 -14.99 -0.23
N SER A 298 1.11 -14.94 1.09
CA SER A 298 2.22 -14.37 1.87
C SER A 298 3.51 -15.19 1.70
N LYS A 299 3.43 -16.51 1.58
CA LYS A 299 4.60 -17.36 1.25
C LYS A 299 5.14 -17.05 -0.15
N VAL A 300 4.26 -16.78 -1.13
CA VAL A 300 4.70 -16.32 -2.46
C VAL A 300 5.39 -14.94 -2.38
N PHE A 301 4.87 -14.03 -1.55
CA PHE A 301 5.54 -12.75 -1.30
C PHE A 301 6.95 -12.96 -0.71
N GLU A 302 7.11 -13.85 0.27
CA GLU A 302 8.45 -14.15 0.82
C GLU A 302 9.39 -14.75 -0.24
N LEU A 303 8.90 -15.65 -1.12
CA LEU A 303 9.69 -16.11 -2.27
C LEU A 303 10.10 -14.99 -3.21
N SER A 304 9.28 -13.96 -3.38
CA SER A 304 9.58 -12.83 -4.27
C SER A 304 10.72 -11.94 -3.78
N LYS A 305 11.15 -12.08 -2.50
CA LYS A 305 12.26 -11.31 -1.91
C LYS A 305 13.65 -11.90 -2.23
N VAL A 306 13.71 -13.15 -2.69
CA VAL A 306 15.01 -13.79 -2.99
C VAL A 306 15.70 -13.11 -4.16
N ASN A 307 17.02 -12.99 -4.09
CA ASN A 307 17.82 -12.34 -5.14
C ASN A 307 18.19 -13.28 -6.28
N THR A 308 18.32 -14.57 -6.01
CA THR A 308 18.64 -15.60 -6.99
C THR A 308 17.47 -16.56 -7.18
N TRP A 309 17.25 -17.02 -8.37
CA TRP A 309 16.17 -17.95 -8.72
C TRP A 309 16.77 -19.28 -9.16
N ASP A 310 16.30 -20.37 -8.58
CA ASP A 310 16.75 -21.74 -8.89
C ASP A 310 15.58 -22.71 -9.04
N HIS A 311 15.88 -23.94 -9.41
CA HIS A 311 14.88 -24.98 -9.64
C HIS A 311 14.12 -25.39 -8.35
N ALA A 312 14.74 -25.32 -7.19
CA ALA A 312 14.07 -25.67 -5.91
C ALA A 312 13.01 -24.64 -5.57
N LEU A 313 13.31 -23.35 -5.76
CA LEU A 313 12.35 -22.25 -5.60
C LEU A 313 11.21 -22.33 -6.62
N GLU A 314 11.50 -22.75 -7.85
CA GLU A 314 10.48 -22.97 -8.89
C GLU A 314 9.51 -24.08 -8.50
N GLN A 315 10.00 -25.21 -8.01
CA GLN A 315 9.16 -26.30 -7.50
C GLN A 315 8.29 -25.86 -6.32
N GLN A 316 8.86 -25.06 -5.41
CA GLN A 316 8.12 -24.52 -4.28
C GLN A 316 7.02 -23.56 -4.72
N LEU A 317 7.31 -22.69 -5.69
CA LEU A 317 6.31 -21.79 -6.29
C LEU A 317 5.18 -22.56 -6.95
N ASP A 318 5.48 -23.61 -7.71
CA ASP A 318 4.48 -24.46 -8.35
C ASP A 318 3.49 -25.07 -7.32
N VAL A 319 4.01 -25.56 -6.20
CA VAL A 319 3.19 -26.06 -5.08
C VAL A 319 2.25 -24.96 -4.56
N TYR A 320 2.76 -23.75 -4.35
CA TYR A 320 1.94 -22.63 -3.87
C TYR A 320 0.91 -22.19 -4.91
N CYS A 321 1.25 -22.10 -6.19
CA CYS A 321 0.32 -21.75 -7.25
C CYS A 321 -0.83 -22.78 -7.34
N LYS A 322 -0.53 -24.09 -7.27
CA LYS A 322 -1.54 -25.15 -7.26
C LYS A 322 -2.45 -25.04 -6.03
N ALA A 323 -1.90 -24.76 -4.86
CA ALA A 323 -2.69 -24.57 -3.63
C ALA A 323 -3.59 -23.33 -3.72
N ILE A 324 -3.10 -22.22 -4.30
CA ILE A 324 -3.93 -21.04 -4.55
C ILE A 324 -5.07 -21.38 -5.52
N LEU A 325 -4.79 -22.06 -6.65
CA LEU A 325 -5.80 -22.47 -7.63
C LEU A 325 -6.91 -23.34 -7.02
N GLN A 326 -6.55 -24.22 -6.08
CA GLN A 326 -7.53 -25.04 -5.34
C GLN A 326 -8.36 -24.19 -4.37
N ASN A 327 -7.81 -23.09 -3.87
CA ASN A 327 -8.47 -22.22 -2.89
C ASN A 327 -9.26 -21.07 -3.54
N LEU A 328 -9.11 -20.78 -4.84
CA LEU A 328 -9.92 -19.77 -5.53
C LEU A 328 -11.38 -20.17 -5.57
N SER A 329 -12.30 -19.20 -5.37
CA SER A 329 -13.72 -19.41 -5.55
C SER A 329 -14.05 -19.74 -7.02
N LYS A 330 -15.21 -20.36 -7.26
CA LYS A 330 -15.63 -20.73 -8.64
C LYS A 330 -15.88 -19.52 -9.52
N GLU A 331 -16.24 -18.39 -8.90
CA GLU A 331 -16.52 -17.12 -9.56
C GLU A 331 -15.25 -16.38 -9.98
N GLN A 332 -14.09 -16.70 -9.39
CA GLN A 332 -12.79 -16.08 -9.72
C GLN A 332 -12.20 -16.70 -11.00
N ILE A 333 -12.89 -16.49 -12.12
CA ILE A 333 -12.56 -17.11 -13.42
C ILE A 333 -11.33 -16.45 -14.03
N LEU A 334 -11.27 -15.11 -14.01
CA LEU A 334 -10.14 -14.36 -14.62
C LEU A 334 -8.85 -14.57 -13.85
N THR A 335 -8.91 -14.57 -12.52
CA THR A 335 -7.76 -14.89 -11.66
C THR A 335 -7.25 -16.30 -11.93
N ARG A 336 -8.16 -17.28 -12.04
CA ARG A 336 -7.80 -18.69 -12.35
C ARG A 336 -7.12 -18.80 -13.71
N GLN A 337 -7.63 -18.12 -14.75
CA GLN A 337 -7.02 -18.10 -16.07
C GLN A 337 -5.63 -17.48 -16.04
N ALA A 338 -5.48 -16.36 -15.35
CA ALA A 338 -4.20 -15.66 -15.21
C ALA A 338 -3.15 -16.51 -14.49
N LEU A 339 -3.53 -17.14 -13.38
CA LEU A 339 -2.61 -18.00 -12.61
C LEU A 339 -2.26 -19.29 -13.36
N ASN A 340 -3.21 -19.92 -14.07
CA ASN A 340 -2.92 -21.08 -14.92
C ASN A 340 -1.93 -20.69 -16.05
N GLY A 341 -2.15 -19.56 -16.73
CA GLY A 341 -1.24 -19.07 -17.76
C GLY A 341 0.17 -18.84 -17.22
N PHE A 342 0.27 -18.25 -16.02
CA PHE A 342 1.56 -18.08 -15.33
C PHE A 342 2.25 -19.44 -15.07
N CYS A 343 1.52 -20.44 -14.52
CA CYS A 343 2.06 -21.77 -14.27
C CYS A 343 2.54 -22.45 -15.56
N THR A 344 1.73 -22.38 -16.62
CA THR A 344 2.11 -22.93 -17.94
C THR A 344 3.38 -22.25 -18.46
N PHE A 345 3.48 -20.91 -18.31
CA PHE A 345 4.70 -20.19 -18.70
C PHE A 345 5.94 -20.66 -17.92
N LEU A 346 5.81 -20.97 -16.63
CA LEU A 346 6.95 -21.51 -15.84
C LEU A 346 7.48 -22.81 -16.45
N GLU A 347 6.60 -23.64 -17.02
CA GLU A 347 6.95 -24.92 -17.63
C GLU A 347 7.47 -24.80 -19.07
N THR A 348 6.80 -23.97 -19.90
CA THR A 348 7.01 -23.90 -21.35
C THR A 348 7.95 -22.79 -21.79
N SER A 349 8.04 -21.70 -20.98
CA SER A 349 8.68 -20.44 -21.34
C SER A 349 8.08 -19.75 -22.61
N ASP A 350 6.85 -20.15 -23.05
CA ASP A 350 6.15 -19.48 -24.15
C ASP A 350 5.44 -18.21 -23.66
N GLY A 351 5.87 -17.05 -24.16
CA GLY A 351 5.30 -15.76 -23.78
C GLY A 351 3.80 -15.60 -24.07
N LYS A 352 3.20 -16.46 -24.94
CA LYS A 352 1.75 -16.46 -25.19
C LYS A 352 0.95 -16.87 -23.94
N ASP A 353 1.52 -17.71 -23.09
CA ASP A 353 0.89 -18.18 -21.87
C ASP A 353 0.69 -17.04 -20.86
N LEU A 354 1.46 -15.97 -20.92
CA LEU A 354 1.33 -14.79 -20.06
C LEU A 354 0.20 -13.83 -20.47
N THR A 355 -0.54 -14.06 -21.56
CA THR A 355 -1.55 -13.12 -22.06
C THR A 355 -2.63 -12.80 -21.01
N ALA A 356 -3.17 -13.81 -20.33
CA ALA A 356 -4.16 -13.63 -19.28
C ALA A 356 -3.53 -13.03 -18.00
N PHE A 357 -2.28 -13.37 -17.71
CA PHE A 357 -1.54 -12.85 -16.56
C PHE A 357 -1.26 -11.35 -16.65
N ARG A 358 -0.98 -10.83 -17.86
CA ARG A 358 -0.61 -9.42 -18.08
C ARG A 358 -1.66 -8.44 -17.54
N ASN A 359 -2.94 -8.77 -17.60
CA ASN A 359 -4.04 -7.93 -17.16
C ASN A 359 -4.45 -8.18 -15.71
N TRP A 360 -3.76 -9.04 -14.99
CA TRP A 360 -4.06 -9.36 -13.61
C TRP A 360 -3.33 -8.44 -12.64
N TRP A 361 -4.10 -7.64 -11.90
CA TRP A 361 -3.63 -6.76 -10.84
C TRP A 361 -4.48 -6.92 -9.58
N GLY A 362 -3.84 -7.06 -8.43
CA GLY A 362 -4.51 -7.06 -7.15
C GLY A 362 -5.01 -5.67 -6.74
N ARG A 363 -5.85 -5.61 -5.71
CA ARG A 363 -6.24 -4.35 -5.04
C ARG A 363 -5.25 -4.03 -3.93
N SER A 364 -3.99 -3.86 -4.26
CA SER A 364 -2.94 -3.46 -3.32
C SER A 364 -3.11 -2.01 -2.88
N MET A 365 -2.43 -1.61 -1.79
CA MET A 365 -2.51 -0.28 -1.20
C MET A 365 -3.93 0.13 -0.77
N GLN A 366 -4.57 -0.71 0.07
CA GLN A 366 -5.85 -0.36 0.67
C GLN A 366 -5.67 0.82 1.61
N TYR A 367 -6.51 1.85 1.45
CA TYR A 367 -6.55 3.00 2.36
C TYR A 367 -7.46 2.73 3.54
N VAL A 368 -7.05 3.17 4.72
CA VAL A 368 -7.81 3.05 5.96
C VAL A 368 -7.77 4.37 6.72
N SER A 369 -8.89 4.73 7.29
CA SER A 369 -8.98 5.80 8.28
C SER A 369 -9.53 5.28 9.60
N VAL A 370 -8.97 5.76 10.70
CA VAL A 370 -9.41 5.46 12.07
C VAL A 370 -9.50 6.73 12.89
N VAL A 371 -10.42 6.75 13.85
CA VAL A 371 -10.58 7.84 14.83
C VAL A 371 -9.91 7.41 16.14
N ARG A 372 -9.02 8.23 16.69
CA ARG A 372 -8.43 7.98 18.01
C ARG A 372 -9.49 8.11 19.11
N ILE A 373 -9.60 7.13 20.01
CA ILE A 373 -10.44 7.16 21.21
C ILE A 373 -9.73 7.73 22.42
#